data_d3c10e7135202eb618fa35fc6f3bca43
#
_entry.id   d3c10e7135202eb618fa35fc6f3bca43
#
_cell.length_a   1.000
_cell.length_b   1.000
_cell.length_c   1.000
_cell.angle_alpha   90.00
_cell.angle_beta   90.00
_cell.angle_gamma   90.00
#
_symmetry.space_group_name_H-M   'P 1'
#
loop_
_entity.id
_entity.type
_entity.pdbx_description
1 polymer ?
#
loop_
_entity_poly.entity_id
_entity_poly.type
_entity_poly.pdbx_seq_one_letter_code
_entity_poly.pdbx_strand_id
1 'polypeptide(L)'
;MAYWLVKSEPGDWSWQDQLGTDSEPWDGVRNFQAQKNMRAMQKGDSVFFYHSGKSREIVGICTVARGPYPDPDDQSDRFCLVDMKASESARTPISLTAIKADERLAQTALVRQSRLSVMPIDGPAWHI
;
A
#
# COMPACT_ATOMS: atom_id res chain seq x y z
N MET A 1 5.61 2.60 -15.31
CA MET A 1 4.90 2.85 -14.02
C MET A 1 4.68 1.52 -13.31
N ALA A 2 5.02 1.46 -12.05
CA ALA A 2 4.78 0.27 -11.25
C ALA A 2 3.52 0.43 -10.39
N TYR A 3 2.97 -0.69 -9.96
CA TYR A 3 1.77 -0.76 -9.14
C TYR A 3 2.07 -1.47 -7.83
N TRP A 4 1.49 -0.95 -6.75
CA TRP A 4 1.75 -1.44 -5.40
C TRP A 4 0.45 -1.51 -4.61
N LEU A 5 0.50 -2.18 -3.46
CA LEU A 5 -0.56 -2.16 -2.47
C LEU A 5 0.06 -1.98 -1.09
N VAL A 6 -0.48 -1.07 -0.30
CA VAL A 6 -0.09 -0.88 1.10
C VAL A 6 -1.28 -1.13 2.01
N LYS A 7 -1.03 -1.73 3.17
CA LYS A 7 -2.04 -2.01 4.17
C LYS A 7 -1.94 -1.03 5.32
N SER A 8 -3.09 -0.54 5.76
CA SER A 8 -3.18 0.31 6.95
C SER A 8 -4.34 -0.15 7.83
N GLU A 9 -4.11 -0.22 9.13
CA GLU A 9 -5.18 -0.46 10.09
C GLU A 9 -6.00 0.83 10.24
N PRO A 10 -7.34 0.80 10.00
CA PRO A 10 -8.15 2.04 10.05
C PRO A 10 -8.11 2.76 11.40
N GLY A 11 -7.89 2.01 12.50
CA GLY A 11 -7.75 2.62 13.82
C GLY A 11 -6.48 3.43 14.00
N ASP A 12 -5.44 3.12 13.21
CA ASP A 12 -4.16 3.85 13.25
C ASP A 12 -4.10 4.94 12.18
N TRP A 13 -4.41 4.59 10.94
CA TRP A 13 -4.41 5.53 9.80
C TRP A 13 -5.43 5.07 8.77
N SER A 14 -6.55 5.77 8.68
CA SER A 14 -7.65 5.42 7.77
C SER A 14 -7.53 6.12 6.42
N TRP A 15 -8.34 5.68 5.46
CA TRP A 15 -8.47 6.37 4.18
C TRP A 15 -8.97 7.81 4.37
N GLN A 16 -9.86 8.04 5.34
CA GLN A 16 -10.34 9.39 5.66
C GLN A 16 -9.19 10.27 6.16
N ASP A 17 -8.28 9.71 6.98
CA ASP A 17 -7.09 10.43 7.42
C ASP A 17 -6.19 10.79 6.22
N GLN A 18 -6.01 9.85 5.30
CA GLN A 18 -5.19 10.04 4.10
C GLN A 18 -5.78 11.12 3.18
N LEU A 19 -7.10 11.17 3.05
CA LEU A 19 -7.78 12.21 2.25
C LEU A 19 -7.63 13.59 2.88
N GLY A 20 -7.45 13.67 4.18
CA GLY A 20 -7.32 14.92 4.93
C GLY A 20 -5.91 15.53 4.91
N THR A 21 -4.94 14.91 4.25
CA THR A 21 -3.57 15.42 4.19
C THR A 21 -3.08 15.52 2.75
N ASP A 22 -2.15 16.47 2.47
CA ASP A 22 -1.56 16.60 1.14
C ASP A 22 -0.69 15.41 0.79
N SER A 23 0.11 14.93 1.74
CA SER A 23 0.86 13.70 1.61
C SER A 23 1.19 13.18 3.01
N GLU A 24 1.44 11.88 3.12
CA GLU A 24 1.77 11.23 4.38
C GLU A 24 3.02 10.38 4.21
N PRO A 25 4.07 10.60 5.02
CA PRO A 25 5.19 9.69 5.06
C PRO A 25 4.72 8.31 5.53
N TRP A 26 4.98 7.28 4.74
CA TRP A 26 4.60 5.92 5.10
C TRP A 26 5.65 5.34 6.02
N ASP A 27 5.41 5.42 7.32
CA ASP A 27 6.35 5.04 8.36
C ASP A 27 5.93 3.76 9.10
N GLY A 28 6.71 3.36 10.08
CA GLY A 28 6.38 2.23 10.94
C GLY A 28 6.51 0.86 10.30
N VAL A 29 6.94 0.77 9.04
CA VAL A 29 7.13 -0.50 8.34
C VAL A 29 8.46 -1.12 8.79
N ARG A 30 8.40 -2.25 9.49
CA ARG A 30 9.59 -2.90 10.06
C ARG A 30 9.90 -4.26 9.45
N ASN A 31 9.01 -4.82 8.63
CA ASN A 31 9.25 -6.06 7.90
C ASN A 31 10.24 -5.81 6.76
N PHE A 32 11.28 -6.61 6.66
CA PHE A 32 12.34 -6.39 5.67
C PHE A 32 11.87 -6.57 4.23
N GLN A 33 10.95 -7.50 3.98
CA GLN A 33 10.39 -7.68 2.63
C GLN A 33 9.54 -6.46 2.24
N ALA A 34 8.73 -5.94 3.15
CA ALA A 34 7.95 -4.74 2.91
C ALA A 34 8.86 -3.54 2.66
N GLN A 35 9.93 -3.39 3.42
CA GLN A 35 10.93 -2.33 3.22
C GLN A 35 11.63 -2.44 1.87
N LYS A 36 11.96 -3.65 1.45
CA LYS A 36 12.53 -3.88 0.13
C LYS A 36 11.59 -3.41 -0.97
N ASN A 37 10.30 -3.69 -0.81
CA ASN A 37 9.27 -3.23 -1.75
C ASN A 37 9.16 -1.71 -1.75
N MET A 38 9.19 -1.06 -0.59
CA MET A 38 9.17 0.41 -0.50
C MET A 38 10.37 1.05 -1.21
N ARG A 39 11.56 0.46 -1.07
CA ARG A 39 12.77 0.97 -1.74
C ARG A 39 12.70 0.88 -3.27
N ALA A 40 11.85 0.00 -3.79
CA ALA A 40 11.66 -0.15 -5.23
C ALA A 40 10.61 0.82 -5.80
N MET A 41 9.85 1.50 -4.95
CA MET A 41 8.84 2.47 -5.41
C MET A 41 9.48 3.70 -6.03
N GLN A 42 8.80 4.27 -7.01
CA GLN A 42 9.24 5.50 -7.68
C GLN A 42 8.12 6.52 -7.69
N LYS A 43 8.49 7.81 -7.68
CA LYS A 43 7.54 8.91 -7.78
C LYS A 43 6.65 8.71 -9.00
N GLY A 44 5.34 8.84 -8.81
CA GLY A 44 4.35 8.64 -9.85
C GLY A 44 3.74 7.24 -9.89
N ASP A 45 4.32 6.28 -9.17
CA ASP A 45 3.74 4.93 -9.08
C ASP A 45 2.37 4.99 -8.41
N SER A 46 1.48 4.09 -8.82
CA SER A 46 0.13 3.98 -8.25
C SER A 46 0.08 2.91 -7.17
N VAL A 47 -0.65 3.19 -6.10
CA VAL A 47 -0.68 2.34 -4.91
C VAL A 47 -2.12 2.15 -4.45
N PHE A 48 -2.58 0.91 -4.34
CA PHE A 48 -3.83 0.61 -3.68
C PHE A 48 -3.70 0.82 -2.17
N PHE A 49 -4.67 1.53 -1.60
CA PHE A 49 -4.78 1.73 -0.16
C PHE A 49 -5.77 0.69 0.40
N TYR A 50 -5.27 -0.20 1.23
CA TYR A 50 -6.03 -1.34 1.75
C TYR A 50 -6.22 -1.20 3.27
N HIS A 51 -7.47 -1.26 3.73
CA HIS A 51 -7.77 -1.35 5.16
C HIS A 51 -7.60 -2.78 5.63
N SER A 52 -6.70 -2.99 6.59
CA SER A 52 -6.49 -4.28 7.23
C SER A 52 -7.42 -4.45 8.45
N GLY A 53 -7.21 -5.48 9.24
CA GLY A 53 -8.03 -5.76 10.41
C GLY A 53 -9.41 -6.30 10.04
N LYS A 54 -10.45 -5.68 10.54
CA LYS A 54 -11.82 -6.17 10.32
C LYS A 54 -12.37 -5.85 8.93
N SER A 55 -11.96 -4.72 8.36
CA SER A 55 -12.51 -4.26 7.06
C SER A 55 -12.04 -5.09 5.88
N ARG A 56 -10.75 -5.35 5.77
CA ARG A 56 -10.13 -6.19 4.73
C ARG A 56 -10.60 -5.84 3.32
N GLU A 57 -10.37 -4.58 2.92
CA GLU A 57 -10.83 -4.09 1.61
C GLU A 57 -9.94 -2.98 1.07
N ILE A 58 -9.86 -2.89 -0.27
CA ILE A 58 -9.22 -1.77 -0.95
C ILE A 58 -10.23 -0.63 -0.98
N VAL A 59 -9.82 0.54 -0.47
CA VAL A 59 -10.72 1.69 -0.32
C VAL A 59 -10.31 2.89 -1.16
N GLY A 60 -9.13 2.90 -1.73
CA GLY A 60 -8.68 4.00 -2.56
C GLY A 60 -7.36 3.74 -3.26
N ILE A 61 -6.93 4.73 -4.01
CA ILE A 61 -5.67 4.73 -4.76
C ILE A 61 -4.86 5.93 -4.34
N CYS A 62 -3.60 5.70 -3.98
CA CYS A 62 -2.61 6.74 -3.75
C CYS A 62 -1.62 6.80 -4.91
N THR A 63 -0.90 7.91 -4.98
CA THR A 63 0.26 8.08 -5.85
C THR A 63 1.48 8.30 -4.98
N VAL A 64 2.62 7.74 -5.36
CA VAL A 64 3.89 8.02 -4.69
C VAL A 64 4.28 9.47 -5.00
N ALA A 65 4.24 10.33 -3.98
CA ALA A 65 4.55 11.75 -4.13
C ALA A 65 6.04 12.03 -4.03
N ARG A 66 6.75 11.22 -3.24
CA ARG A 66 8.20 11.30 -3.07
C ARG A 66 8.76 9.88 -2.93
N GLY A 67 9.74 9.53 -3.75
CA GLY A 67 10.38 8.21 -3.73
C GLY A 67 11.15 7.97 -2.45
N PRO A 68 11.70 6.77 -2.25
CA PRO A 68 12.22 6.38 -0.95
C PRO A 68 13.34 7.31 -0.48
N TYR A 69 13.31 7.64 0.81
CA TYR A 69 14.33 8.44 1.49
C TYR A 69 14.52 7.90 2.90
N PRO A 70 15.68 8.16 3.53
CA PRO A 70 15.94 7.64 4.86
C PRO A 70 14.93 8.16 5.88
N ASP A 71 14.50 7.29 6.79
CA ASP A 71 13.66 7.67 7.91
C ASP A 71 14.51 8.51 8.89
N PRO A 72 14.19 9.79 9.13
CA PRO A 72 14.98 10.62 10.03
C PRO A 72 14.95 10.15 11.50
N ASP A 73 13.95 9.37 11.86
CA ASP A 73 13.82 8.81 13.21
C ASP A 73 14.54 7.46 13.35
N ASP A 74 15.07 6.91 12.27
CA ASP A 74 15.80 5.64 12.28
C ASP A 74 17.31 5.89 12.22
N GLN A 75 17.99 5.72 13.35
CA GLN A 75 19.43 5.91 13.45
C GLN A 75 20.25 4.78 12.83
N SER A 76 19.61 3.65 12.51
CA SER A 76 20.29 2.49 11.96
C SER A 76 20.42 2.50 10.43
N ASP A 77 19.78 3.45 9.75
CA ASP A 77 19.70 3.56 8.28
C ASP A 77 19.10 2.31 7.61
N ARG A 78 18.31 1.53 8.35
CA ARG A 78 17.69 0.32 7.83
C ARG A 78 16.34 0.56 7.17
N PHE A 79 15.67 1.63 7.56
CA PHE A 79 14.29 1.88 7.16
C PHE A 79 14.19 3.14 6.32
N CYS A 80 13.33 3.10 5.33
CA CYS A 80 13.03 4.24 4.49
C CYS A 80 11.58 4.65 4.63
N LEU A 81 11.27 5.86 4.20
CA LEU A 81 9.93 6.38 4.07
C LEU A 81 9.62 6.63 2.59
N VAL A 82 8.35 6.56 2.26
CA VAL A 82 7.80 6.95 0.97
C VAL A 82 6.59 7.83 1.25
N ASP A 83 6.54 9.00 0.64
CA ASP A 83 5.38 9.88 0.80
C ASP A 83 4.26 9.44 -0.14
N MET A 84 3.07 9.28 0.42
CA MET A 84 1.87 8.86 -0.29
C MET A 84 0.86 10.00 -0.34
N LYS A 85 0.26 10.20 -1.51
CA LYS A 85 -0.79 11.20 -1.71
C LYS A 85 -2.06 10.48 -2.19
N ALA A 86 -3.20 10.80 -1.58
CA ALA A 86 -4.48 10.27 -2.04
C ALA A 86 -4.78 10.77 -3.45
N SER A 87 -5.13 9.85 -4.35
CA SER A 87 -5.43 10.17 -5.74
C SER A 87 -6.91 9.99 -6.04
N GLU A 88 -7.48 8.84 -5.68
CA GLU A 88 -8.85 8.50 -6.05
C GLU A 88 -9.44 7.54 -5.02
N SER A 89 -10.67 7.83 -4.57
CA SER A 89 -11.41 6.90 -3.71
C SER A 89 -12.06 5.81 -4.54
N ALA A 90 -12.11 4.59 -4.01
CA ALA A 90 -12.84 3.50 -4.66
C ALA A 90 -14.34 3.82 -4.60
N ARG A 91 -15.04 3.70 -5.74
CA ARG A 91 -16.50 3.86 -5.77
C ARG A 91 -17.18 2.80 -4.93
N THR A 92 -16.71 1.57 -5.06
CA THR A 92 -17.14 0.43 -4.26
C THR A 92 -15.88 -0.22 -3.71
N PRO A 93 -15.71 -0.26 -2.38
CA PRO A 93 -14.55 -0.96 -1.82
C PRO A 93 -14.48 -2.40 -2.30
N ILE A 94 -13.27 -2.89 -2.54
CA ILE A 94 -13.05 -4.25 -3.03
C ILE A 94 -12.56 -5.11 -1.88
N SER A 95 -13.39 -6.05 -1.45
CA SER A 95 -13.09 -6.89 -0.30
C SER A 95 -12.05 -7.97 -0.61
N LEU A 96 -11.32 -8.39 0.42
CA LEU A 96 -10.39 -9.51 0.31
C LEU A 96 -11.14 -10.80 -0.09
N THR A 97 -12.36 -10.99 0.37
CA THR A 97 -13.20 -12.13 -0.02
C THR A 97 -13.43 -12.15 -1.53
N ALA A 98 -13.76 -11.01 -2.13
CA ALA A 98 -13.94 -10.90 -3.57
C ALA A 98 -12.63 -11.17 -4.33
N ILE A 99 -11.51 -10.69 -3.81
CA ILE A 99 -10.19 -10.92 -4.41
C ILE A 99 -9.81 -12.39 -4.36
N LYS A 100 -10.04 -13.07 -3.24
CA LYS A 100 -9.75 -14.49 -3.10
C LYS A 100 -10.64 -15.36 -3.99
N ALA A 101 -11.84 -14.91 -4.30
CA ALA A 101 -12.77 -15.61 -5.17
C ALA A 101 -12.38 -15.52 -6.65
N ASP A 102 -11.49 -14.61 -7.02
CA ASP A 102 -11.03 -14.44 -8.40
C ASP A 102 -9.75 -15.23 -8.63
N GLU A 103 -9.84 -16.30 -9.45
CA GLU A 103 -8.69 -17.18 -9.72
C GLU A 103 -7.51 -16.44 -10.35
N ARG A 104 -7.77 -15.37 -11.10
CA ARG A 104 -6.72 -14.56 -11.74
C ARG A 104 -5.84 -13.84 -10.72
N LEU A 105 -6.31 -13.70 -9.48
CA LEU A 105 -5.60 -13.00 -8.40
C LEU A 105 -5.01 -13.94 -7.36
N ALA A 106 -5.16 -15.25 -7.54
CA ALA A 106 -4.73 -16.25 -6.55
C ALA A 106 -3.20 -16.23 -6.28
N GLN A 107 -2.40 -15.75 -7.23
CA GLN A 107 -0.95 -15.69 -7.11
C GLN A 107 -0.43 -14.37 -6.53
N THR A 108 -1.31 -13.39 -6.28
CA THR A 108 -0.88 -12.11 -5.72
C THR A 108 -0.37 -12.28 -4.28
N ALA A 109 0.57 -11.43 -3.89
CA ALA A 109 1.09 -11.45 -2.52
C ALA A 109 -0.01 -11.17 -1.49
N LEU A 110 -1.03 -10.38 -1.86
CA LEU A 110 -2.17 -10.10 -0.98
C LEU A 110 -2.87 -11.38 -0.53
N VAL A 111 -3.05 -12.33 -1.44
CA VAL A 111 -3.69 -13.61 -1.14
C VAL A 111 -2.71 -14.58 -0.46
N ARG A 112 -1.47 -14.64 -0.92
CA ARG A 112 -0.50 -15.64 -0.48
C ARG A 112 0.29 -15.26 0.75
N GLN A 113 0.49 -13.97 1.00
CA GLN A 113 1.31 -13.45 2.10
C GLN A 113 0.47 -12.50 2.96
N SER A 114 -0.42 -13.06 3.77
CA SER A 114 -1.42 -12.29 4.54
C SER A 114 -0.81 -11.28 5.52
N ARG A 115 0.45 -11.46 5.91
CA ARG A 115 1.13 -10.57 6.87
C ARG A 115 2.02 -9.52 6.22
N LEU A 116 2.18 -9.58 4.91
CA LEU A 116 2.97 -8.57 4.19
C LEU A 116 2.13 -7.30 4.04
N SER A 117 2.67 -6.15 4.45
CA SER A 117 1.95 -4.87 4.47
C SER A 117 2.25 -3.95 3.29
N VAL A 118 3.29 -4.25 2.52
CA VAL A 118 3.66 -3.50 1.31
C VAL A 118 4.07 -4.51 0.25
N MET A 119 3.42 -4.49 -0.91
CA MET A 119 3.64 -5.49 -1.93
C MET A 119 3.52 -4.92 -3.34
N PRO A 120 4.24 -5.50 -4.32
CA PRO A 120 4.02 -5.16 -5.72
C PRO A 120 2.75 -5.82 -6.25
N ILE A 121 2.11 -5.17 -7.21
CA ILE A 121 0.99 -5.70 -7.98
C ILE A 121 1.38 -5.64 -9.44
N ASP A 122 1.28 -6.74 -10.18
CA ASP A 122 1.57 -6.69 -11.60
C ASP A 122 0.47 -5.94 -12.37
N GLY A 123 0.79 -5.48 -13.57
CA GLY A 123 -0.14 -4.70 -14.39
C GLY A 123 -1.45 -5.42 -14.66
N PRO A 124 -1.44 -6.70 -15.11
CA PRO A 124 -2.67 -7.46 -15.30
C PRO A 124 -3.55 -7.56 -14.06
N ALA A 125 -2.95 -7.83 -12.88
CA ALA A 125 -3.71 -7.90 -11.64
C ALA A 125 -4.28 -6.54 -11.23
N TRP A 126 -3.56 -5.45 -11.47
CA TRP A 126 -4.03 -4.09 -11.19
C TRP A 126 -5.33 -3.78 -11.92
N HIS A 127 -5.44 -4.22 -13.17
CA HIS A 127 -6.57 -3.89 -14.02
C HIS A 127 -7.77 -4.85 -13.87
N ILE A 128 -7.63 -5.90 -13.09
CA ILE A 128 -8.74 -6.79 -12.78
C ILE A 128 -9.60 -6.17 -11.68
#